data_0505b79e5282e1f0f9b9e6d53f65f2b8
#
_entry.id   0505b79e5282e1f0f9b9e6d53f65f2b8
#
_cell.length_a   1.000
_cell.length_b   1.000
_cell.length_c   1.000
_cell.angle_alpha   90.00
_cell.angle_beta   90.00
_cell.angle_gamma   90.00
#
_symmetry.space_group_name_H-M   'P 1'
#
loop_
_entity.id
_entity.type
_entity.pdbx_description
1 polymer ?
#
loop_
_entity_poly.entity_id
_entity_poly.type
_entity_poly.pdbx_seq_one_letter_code
_entity_poly.pdbx_strand_id
1 'polypeptide(L)'
;MAVEFGVLIPTREAVMSGRPETAPLLTMAERAEAAGFDSVWIGDSLIARPRHEPLTLMAAVAGRTRRVRLGTGVLLPALRSPVVLAHVVGTLDRAAEGRIILGVGFAADNPSIRKEFAAAGVPFERRVGRFLETLEICRALWRRDHVSFSGKHFTLEDVTMEPKPQQPGGPPIWIGGSGPTALREAARFDAWFPTGPHVEFFAEQFPRVQAAARAAGRAPDAVTGAAYVTLALDPNGAAAEQRLNSFLETYYAAPAKTILARQATYAGPVEGCVEWLQRWIDAGARHLALRFAGGDQLAQVDEAARRLLPRLKRG
;
A
#
# COMPACT_ATOMS: atom_id res chain seq x y z
N MET A 1 -11.78 17.47 0.31
CA MET A 1 -11.61 16.32 -0.63
C MET A 1 -12.43 15.16 -0.09
N ALA A 2 -13.15 14.44 -0.95
CA ALA A 2 -13.87 13.23 -0.55
C ALA A 2 -12.91 12.17 0.01
N VAL A 3 -13.39 11.35 0.93
CA VAL A 3 -12.61 10.24 1.50
C VAL A 3 -12.76 9.00 0.61
N GLU A 4 -11.64 8.38 0.28
CA GLU A 4 -11.57 7.17 -0.54
C GLU A 4 -11.32 5.94 0.34
N PHE A 5 -11.91 4.82 -0.05
CA PHE A 5 -11.76 3.53 0.62
C PHE A 5 -11.27 2.46 -0.34
N GLY A 6 -10.24 1.73 0.07
CA GLY A 6 -9.69 0.61 -0.68
C GLY A 6 -9.78 -0.71 0.07
N VAL A 7 -9.64 -1.80 -0.67
CA VAL A 7 -9.60 -3.17 -0.12
C VAL A 7 -8.24 -3.80 -0.40
N LEU A 8 -7.61 -4.39 0.62
CA LEU A 8 -6.42 -5.21 0.41
C LEU A 8 -6.82 -6.61 -0.06
N ILE A 9 -6.30 -7.00 -1.22
CA ILE A 9 -6.50 -8.34 -1.79
C ILE A 9 -5.66 -9.36 -0.99
N PRO A 10 -6.24 -10.49 -0.53
CA PRO A 10 -5.62 -11.42 0.41
C PRO A 10 -4.60 -12.38 -0.25
N THR A 11 -3.61 -11.83 -0.93
CA THR A 11 -2.63 -12.60 -1.70
C THR A 11 -1.75 -13.52 -0.85
N ARG A 12 -1.43 -13.10 0.39
CA ARG A 12 -0.67 -13.92 1.34
C ARG A 12 -1.54 -15.02 1.92
N GLU A 13 -2.76 -14.69 2.31
CA GLU A 13 -3.73 -15.61 2.90
C GLU A 13 -4.06 -16.76 1.94
N ALA A 14 -4.17 -16.47 0.64
CA ALA A 14 -4.37 -17.49 -0.40
C ALA A 14 -3.21 -18.51 -0.41
N VAL A 15 -1.97 -18.02 -0.38
CA VAL A 15 -0.78 -18.90 -0.32
C VAL A 15 -0.73 -19.68 1.00
N MET A 16 -0.99 -19.02 2.14
CA MET A 16 -0.95 -19.65 3.47
C MET A 16 -2.03 -20.71 3.66
N SER A 17 -3.19 -20.59 3.00
CA SER A 17 -4.26 -21.58 3.03
C SER A 17 -4.04 -22.74 2.07
N GLY A 18 -2.91 -22.77 1.34
CA GLY A 18 -2.62 -23.76 0.30
C GLY A 18 -3.49 -23.63 -0.95
N ARG A 19 -4.12 -22.47 -1.16
CA ARG A 19 -5.01 -22.16 -2.30
C ARG A 19 -4.48 -20.94 -3.07
N PRO A 20 -3.32 -21.08 -3.77
CA PRO A 20 -2.68 -19.94 -4.43
C PRO A 20 -3.32 -19.55 -5.76
N GLU A 21 -4.53 -20.03 -6.06
CA GLU A 21 -5.25 -19.70 -7.29
C GLU A 21 -5.54 -18.20 -7.36
N THR A 22 -5.33 -17.59 -8.53
CA THR A 22 -5.56 -16.16 -8.74
C THR A 22 -7.03 -15.82 -8.97
N ALA A 23 -7.85 -16.75 -9.48
CA ALA A 23 -9.24 -16.48 -9.81
C ALA A 23 -10.08 -15.88 -8.64
N PRO A 24 -10.00 -16.39 -7.40
CA PRO A 24 -10.70 -15.80 -6.26
C PRO A 24 -10.21 -14.38 -5.94
N LEU A 25 -8.92 -14.09 -6.14
CA LEU A 25 -8.34 -12.77 -5.92
C LEU A 25 -8.85 -11.75 -6.95
N LEU A 26 -8.97 -12.16 -8.21
CA LEU A 26 -9.55 -11.32 -9.28
C LEU A 26 -11.04 -11.06 -9.01
N THR A 27 -11.80 -12.09 -8.62
CA THR A 27 -13.21 -11.96 -8.24
C THR A 27 -13.39 -10.97 -7.08
N MET A 28 -12.47 -10.99 -6.09
CA MET A 28 -12.52 -10.02 -4.99
C MET A 28 -12.30 -8.58 -5.47
N ALA A 29 -11.39 -8.37 -6.42
CA ALA A 29 -11.17 -7.05 -7.00
C ALA A 29 -12.40 -6.53 -7.77
N GLU A 30 -13.02 -7.38 -8.58
CA GLU A 30 -14.28 -7.08 -9.28
C GLU A 30 -15.41 -6.78 -8.30
N ARG A 31 -15.50 -7.57 -7.24
CA ARG A 31 -16.51 -7.37 -6.20
C ARG A 31 -16.33 -6.06 -5.45
N ALA A 32 -15.08 -5.72 -5.09
CA ALA A 32 -14.76 -4.44 -4.48
C ALA A 32 -15.16 -3.25 -5.39
N GLU A 33 -14.86 -3.33 -6.69
CA GLU A 33 -15.29 -2.32 -7.66
C GLU A 33 -16.81 -2.20 -7.75
N ALA A 34 -17.52 -3.33 -7.86
CA ALA A 34 -18.98 -3.36 -7.95
C ALA A 34 -19.64 -2.83 -6.65
N ALA A 35 -19.01 -3.07 -5.52
CA ALA A 35 -19.46 -2.64 -4.19
C ALA A 35 -19.16 -1.16 -3.88
N GLY A 36 -18.49 -0.42 -4.79
CA GLY A 36 -18.26 1.02 -4.68
C GLY A 36 -17.01 1.41 -3.89
N PHE A 37 -16.04 0.51 -3.72
CA PHE A 37 -14.71 0.89 -3.26
C PHE A 37 -13.95 1.67 -4.33
N ASP A 38 -13.03 2.53 -3.90
CA ASP A 38 -12.29 3.44 -4.77
C ASP A 38 -10.96 2.82 -5.22
N SER A 39 -10.45 1.83 -4.50
CA SER A 39 -9.18 1.17 -4.83
C SER A 39 -9.09 -0.26 -4.33
N VAL A 40 -8.17 -1.03 -4.94
CA VAL A 40 -7.73 -2.34 -4.45
C VAL A 40 -6.21 -2.33 -4.29
N TRP A 41 -5.71 -3.06 -3.28
CA TRP A 41 -4.31 -3.01 -2.87
C TRP A 41 -3.69 -4.39 -2.83
N ILE A 42 -2.46 -4.52 -3.31
CA ILE A 42 -1.72 -5.77 -3.36
C ILE A 42 -0.38 -5.62 -2.66
N GLY A 43 -0.10 -6.49 -1.68
CA GLY A 43 1.17 -6.48 -0.94
C GLY A 43 2.31 -7.10 -1.72
N ASP A 44 3.56 -6.76 -1.37
CA ASP A 44 4.79 -7.31 -1.95
C ASP A 44 5.64 -8.06 -0.91
N SER A 45 6.21 -9.15 -1.31
CA SER A 45 7.32 -9.88 -0.70
C SER A 45 7.71 -11.03 -1.63
N LEU A 46 9.00 -11.25 -1.83
CA LEU A 46 9.47 -12.37 -2.67
C LEU A 46 9.35 -13.71 -1.94
N ILE A 47 9.93 -13.80 -0.74
CA ILE A 47 10.01 -15.06 0.02
C ILE A 47 9.73 -14.91 1.52
N ALA A 48 9.96 -13.75 2.11
CA ALA A 48 9.84 -13.56 3.56
C ALA A 48 8.39 -13.69 4.04
N ARG A 49 7.45 -13.30 3.20
CA ARG A 49 6.00 -13.43 3.40
C ARG A 49 5.35 -13.86 2.09
N PRO A 50 5.42 -15.15 1.75
CA PRO A 50 5.03 -15.66 0.43
C PRO A 50 3.65 -15.19 -0.01
N ARG A 51 3.59 -14.67 -1.23
CA ARG A 51 2.38 -14.14 -1.87
C ARG A 51 2.58 -14.03 -3.38
N HIS A 52 1.54 -13.66 -4.09
CA HIS A 52 1.64 -13.37 -5.52
C HIS A 52 2.51 -12.14 -5.76
N GLU A 53 3.22 -12.12 -6.90
CA GLU A 53 3.98 -10.95 -7.32
C GLU A 53 2.99 -9.80 -7.65
N PRO A 54 3.15 -8.62 -7.02
CA PRO A 54 2.10 -7.60 -7.05
C PRO A 54 1.86 -6.98 -8.42
N LEU A 55 2.91 -6.68 -9.19
CA LEU A 55 2.76 -5.98 -10.48
C LEU A 55 2.13 -6.89 -11.53
N THR A 56 2.50 -8.17 -11.53
CA THR A 56 1.90 -9.20 -12.40
C THR A 56 0.42 -9.40 -12.07
N LEU A 57 0.07 -9.53 -10.78
CA LEU A 57 -1.32 -9.69 -10.38
C LEU A 57 -2.13 -8.40 -10.66
N MET A 58 -1.54 -7.21 -10.47
CA MET A 58 -2.19 -5.95 -10.82
C MET A 58 -2.53 -5.85 -12.30
N ALA A 59 -1.69 -6.37 -13.20
CA ALA A 59 -1.99 -6.41 -14.63
C ALA A 59 -3.25 -7.26 -14.92
N ALA A 60 -3.38 -8.41 -14.25
CA ALA A 60 -4.59 -9.24 -14.36
C ALA A 60 -5.83 -8.54 -13.80
N VAL A 61 -5.72 -7.87 -12.65
CA VAL A 61 -6.80 -7.06 -12.05
C VAL A 61 -7.19 -5.89 -12.96
N ALA A 62 -6.21 -5.22 -13.59
CA ALA A 62 -6.46 -4.13 -14.52
C ALA A 62 -7.34 -4.56 -15.71
N GLY A 63 -7.13 -5.78 -16.22
CA GLY A 63 -7.95 -6.37 -17.29
C GLY A 63 -9.39 -6.72 -16.87
N ARG A 64 -9.65 -6.87 -15.56
CA ARG A 64 -10.95 -7.28 -15.01
C ARG A 64 -11.75 -6.11 -14.39
N THR A 65 -11.12 -4.97 -14.17
CA THR A 65 -11.73 -3.78 -13.54
C THR A 65 -11.62 -2.55 -14.45
N ARG A 66 -12.43 -1.52 -14.21
CA ARG A 66 -12.47 -0.31 -15.04
C ARG A 66 -12.35 1.01 -14.27
N ARG A 67 -12.69 1.03 -12.99
CA ARG A 67 -12.80 2.26 -12.19
C ARG A 67 -11.87 2.29 -10.99
N VAL A 68 -11.77 1.17 -10.25
CA VAL A 68 -10.93 1.14 -9.04
C VAL A 68 -9.48 1.43 -9.36
N ARG A 69 -8.86 2.24 -8.53
CA ARG A 69 -7.42 2.45 -8.56
C ARG A 69 -6.70 1.19 -8.05
N LEU A 70 -5.53 0.94 -8.57
CA LEU A 70 -4.75 -0.27 -8.28
C LEU A 70 -3.48 0.11 -7.54
N GLY A 71 -3.41 -0.23 -6.25
CA GLY A 71 -2.31 0.17 -5.39
C GLY A 71 -1.41 -0.98 -4.96
N THR A 72 -0.12 -0.72 -4.78
CA THR A 72 0.77 -1.63 -4.06
C THR A 72 0.82 -1.27 -2.57
N GLY A 73 0.59 -2.22 -1.68
CA GLY A 73 0.54 -1.97 -0.22
C GLY A 73 1.48 -2.86 0.59
N VAL A 74 2.79 -2.64 0.51
CA VAL A 74 3.63 -1.73 -0.28
C VAL A 74 4.66 -2.49 -1.08
N LEU A 75 5.03 -1.99 -2.26
CA LEU A 75 6.11 -2.51 -3.09
C LEU A 75 7.47 -2.27 -2.40
N LEU A 76 8.43 -3.15 -2.65
CA LEU A 76 9.82 -3.03 -2.19
C LEU A 76 10.76 -2.69 -3.37
N PRO A 77 10.87 -1.43 -3.81
CA PRO A 77 11.66 -1.04 -4.99
C PRO A 77 13.13 -1.42 -4.90
N ALA A 78 13.71 -1.44 -3.69
CA ALA A 78 15.11 -1.79 -3.47
C ALA A 78 15.48 -3.21 -3.96
N LEU A 79 14.49 -4.11 -4.07
CA LEU A 79 14.68 -5.49 -4.57
C LEU A 79 14.66 -5.58 -6.10
N ARG A 80 14.41 -4.48 -6.81
CA ARG A 80 14.23 -4.46 -8.27
C ARG A 80 15.26 -3.58 -8.98
N SER A 81 15.55 -3.89 -10.24
CA SER A 81 16.30 -2.99 -11.10
C SER A 81 15.44 -1.76 -11.42
N PRO A 82 15.96 -0.53 -11.28
CA PRO A 82 15.19 0.69 -11.50
C PRO A 82 14.63 0.84 -12.92
N VAL A 83 15.43 0.49 -13.95
CA VAL A 83 15.00 0.60 -15.35
C VAL A 83 13.89 -0.43 -15.64
N VAL A 84 14.07 -1.68 -15.17
CA VAL A 84 13.05 -2.73 -15.32
C VAL A 84 11.78 -2.34 -14.61
N LEU A 85 11.87 -1.84 -13.37
CA LEU A 85 10.71 -1.38 -12.61
C LEU A 85 9.99 -0.22 -13.32
N ALA A 86 10.73 0.77 -13.80
CA ALA A 86 10.16 1.91 -14.52
C ALA A 86 9.38 1.45 -15.75
N HIS A 87 9.96 0.52 -16.53
CA HIS A 87 9.34 -0.02 -17.74
C HIS A 87 8.08 -0.85 -17.46
N VAL A 88 8.15 -1.77 -16.46
CA VAL A 88 6.99 -2.56 -16.04
C VAL A 88 5.85 -1.66 -15.57
N VAL A 89 6.16 -0.66 -14.74
CA VAL A 89 5.14 0.28 -14.23
C VAL A 89 4.59 1.15 -15.36
N GLY A 90 5.42 1.61 -16.29
CA GLY A 90 4.96 2.38 -17.46
C GLY A 90 3.94 1.59 -18.30
N THR A 91 4.25 0.32 -18.58
CA THR A 91 3.34 -0.58 -19.31
C THR A 91 2.07 -0.87 -18.51
N LEU A 92 2.21 -1.17 -17.22
CA LEU A 92 1.10 -1.46 -16.33
C LEU A 92 0.13 -0.28 -16.19
N ASP A 93 0.67 0.94 -16.09
CA ASP A 93 -0.14 2.15 -15.97
C ASP A 93 -0.97 2.41 -17.23
N ARG A 94 -0.41 2.13 -18.42
CA ARG A 94 -1.18 2.16 -19.68
C ARG A 94 -2.25 1.08 -19.73
N ALA A 95 -1.92 -0.15 -19.36
CA ALA A 95 -2.88 -1.26 -19.32
C ALA A 95 -4.02 -1.00 -18.31
N ALA A 96 -3.73 -0.27 -17.25
CA ALA A 96 -4.68 0.14 -16.23
C ALA A 96 -5.35 1.52 -16.53
N GLU A 97 -5.09 2.11 -17.70
CA GLU A 97 -5.67 3.40 -18.11
C GLU A 97 -5.45 4.53 -17.07
N GLY A 98 -4.24 4.59 -16.49
CA GLY A 98 -3.86 5.64 -15.53
C GLY A 98 -4.40 5.45 -14.11
N ARG A 99 -4.75 4.22 -13.71
CA ARG A 99 -5.32 3.91 -12.39
C ARG A 99 -4.30 3.43 -11.36
N ILE A 100 -3.00 3.38 -11.68
CA ILE A 100 -1.97 2.85 -10.79
C ILE A 100 -1.63 3.83 -9.66
N ILE A 101 -1.40 3.29 -8.45
CA ILE A 101 -0.78 3.96 -7.31
C ILE A 101 0.40 3.10 -6.86
N LEU A 102 1.58 3.71 -6.72
CA LEU A 102 2.74 3.03 -6.18
C LEU A 102 2.89 3.33 -4.69
N GLY A 103 2.28 2.49 -3.84
CA GLY A 103 2.63 2.45 -2.44
C GLY A 103 3.95 1.70 -2.25
N VAL A 104 4.97 2.36 -1.69
CA VAL A 104 6.34 1.84 -1.61
C VAL A 104 6.87 1.86 -0.19
N GLY A 105 7.78 0.95 0.16
CA GLY A 105 8.32 0.84 1.50
C GLY A 105 9.78 0.43 1.56
N PHE A 106 10.39 0.67 2.74
CA PHE A 106 11.84 0.47 2.98
C PHE A 106 12.21 -0.94 3.44
N ALA A 107 11.25 -1.82 3.66
CA ALA A 107 11.40 -3.10 4.35
C ALA A 107 11.82 -2.97 5.84
N ALA A 108 11.16 -3.75 6.70
CA ALA A 108 11.50 -3.82 8.12
C ALA A 108 12.77 -4.64 8.33
N ASP A 109 13.54 -4.32 9.38
CA ASP A 109 14.70 -5.09 9.76
C ASP A 109 14.27 -6.29 10.62
N ASN A 110 14.33 -7.46 10.03
CA ASN A 110 14.14 -8.74 10.71
C ASN A 110 14.81 -9.88 9.90
N PRO A 111 15.07 -11.05 10.51
CA PRO A 111 15.83 -12.13 9.87
C PRO A 111 15.24 -12.62 8.55
N SER A 112 13.91 -12.74 8.43
CA SER A 112 13.26 -13.23 7.22
C SER A 112 13.40 -12.25 6.06
N ILE A 113 13.29 -10.96 6.31
CA ILE A 113 13.50 -9.91 5.32
C ILE A 113 14.97 -9.81 4.91
N ARG A 114 15.93 -9.92 5.87
CA ARG A 114 17.35 -9.99 5.51
C ARG A 114 17.66 -11.17 4.60
N LYS A 115 17.05 -12.34 4.85
CA LYS A 115 17.16 -13.52 3.97
C LYS A 115 16.56 -13.26 2.58
N GLU A 116 15.42 -12.58 2.50
CA GLU A 116 14.79 -12.18 1.23
C GLU A 116 15.71 -11.27 0.40
N PHE A 117 16.31 -10.26 1.02
CA PHE A 117 17.26 -9.38 0.36
C PHE A 117 18.51 -10.13 -0.12
N ALA A 118 19.07 -11.02 0.71
CA ALA A 118 20.21 -11.86 0.32
C ALA A 118 19.87 -12.77 -0.87
N ALA A 119 18.70 -13.39 -0.87
CA ALA A 119 18.24 -14.24 -1.98
C ALA A 119 18.01 -13.44 -3.28
N ALA A 120 17.67 -12.16 -3.18
CA ALA A 120 17.56 -11.25 -4.31
C ALA A 120 18.90 -10.64 -4.75
N GLY A 121 20.03 -11.02 -4.12
CA GLY A 121 21.36 -10.47 -4.43
C GLY A 121 21.54 -9.01 -4.00
N VAL A 122 20.71 -8.53 -3.06
CA VAL A 122 20.72 -7.13 -2.62
C VAL A 122 21.22 -7.03 -1.17
N PRO A 123 22.34 -6.36 -0.88
CA PRO A 123 22.77 -6.10 0.49
C PRO A 123 21.72 -5.30 1.26
N PHE A 124 21.24 -5.86 2.36
CA PHE A 124 20.14 -5.27 3.15
C PHE A 124 20.47 -3.86 3.65
N GLU A 125 21.73 -3.62 4.02
CA GLU A 125 22.22 -2.33 4.51
C GLU A 125 22.10 -1.20 3.47
N ARG A 126 22.10 -1.57 2.18
CA ARG A 126 21.98 -0.62 1.07
C ARG A 126 20.53 -0.32 0.69
N ARG A 127 19.54 -0.97 1.33
CA ARG A 127 18.13 -0.91 0.91
C ARG A 127 17.55 0.51 0.84
N VAL A 128 17.90 1.38 1.80
CA VAL A 128 17.37 2.76 1.83
C VAL A 128 17.91 3.59 0.68
N GLY A 129 19.22 3.56 0.45
CA GLY A 129 19.83 4.30 -0.67
C GLY A 129 19.35 3.77 -2.03
N ARG A 130 19.33 2.44 -2.19
CA ARG A 130 18.78 1.82 -3.41
C ARG A 130 17.32 2.18 -3.65
N PHE A 131 16.50 2.19 -2.61
CA PHE A 131 15.10 2.61 -2.68
C PHE A 131 14.96 4.03 -3.22
N LEU A 132 15.71 4.98 -2.66
CA LEU A 132 15.64 6.39 -3.06
C LEU A 132 16.11 6.59 -4.50
N GLU A 133 17.27 6.05 -4.86
CA GLU A 133 17.79 6.15 -6.22
C GLU A 133 16.86 5.44 -7.23
N THR A 134 16.27 4.30 -6.88
CA THR A 134 15.29 3.62 -7.73
C THR A 134 14.09 4.53 -8.04
N LEU A 135 13.52 5.20 -7.03
CA LEU A 135 12.38 6.10 -7.25
C LEU A 135 12.77 7.34 -8.07
N GLU A 136 13.97 7.90 -7.84
CA GLU A 136 14.48 9.03 -8.63
C GLU A 136 14.67 8.65 -10.11
N ILE A 137 15.26 7.49 -10.37
CA ILE A 137 15.45 6.96 -11.74
C ILE A 137 14.09 6.70 -12.40
N CYS A 138 13.16 6.03 -11.71
CA CYS A 138 11.82 5.79 -12.25
C CYS A 138 11.13 7.11 -12.65
N ARG A 139 11.10 8.09 -11.74
CA ARG A 139 10.49 9.42 -12.02
C ARG A 139 11.20 10.15 -13.17
N ALA A 140 12.52 10.02 -13.30
CA ALA A 140 13.27 10.62 -14.41
C ALA A 140 12.88 9.97 -15.73
N LEU A 141 12.89 8.63 -15.81
CA LEU A 141 12.54 7.86 -17.02
C LEU A 141 11.08 8.04 -17.46
N TRP A 142 10.15 8.26 -16.52
CA TRP A 142 8.76 8.53 -16.84
C TRP A 142 8.51 9.93 -17.42
N ARG A 143 9.42 10.88 -17.15
CA ARG A 143 9.24 12.31 -17.48
C ARG A 143 10.06 12.78 -18.65
N ARG A 144 11.21 12.17 -18.87
CA ARG A 144 12.22 12.68 -19.79
C ARG A 144 12.80 11.57 -20.67
N ASP A 145 13.33 11.97 -21.79
CA ASP A 145 14.25 11.19 -22.61
C ASP A 145 15.70 11.50 -22.24
N HIS A 146 16.62 10.70 -22.72
CA HIS A 146 18.05 10.89 -22.54
C HIS A 146 18.45 11.07 -21.06
N VAL A 147 17.98 10.15 -20.19
CA VAL A 147 18.25 10.19 -18.77
C VAL A 147 19.64 9.65 -18.48
N SER A 148 20.50 10.50 -17.93
CA SER A 148 21.73 10.10 -17.26
C SER A 148 21.58 10.26 -15.75
N PHE A 149 22.10 9.31 -14.99
CA PHE A 149 22.06 9.29 -13.53
C PHE A 149 23.37 8.73 -12.98
N SER A 150 23.97 9.40 -12.02
CA SER A 150 25.17 8.95 -11.32
C SER A 150 24.91 8.98 -9.80
N GLY A 151 24.56 7.84 -9.24
CA GLY A 151 24.30 7.64 -7.83
C GLY A 151 25.33 6.74 -7.15
N LYS A 152 25.08 6.43 -5.90
CA LYS A 152 25.90 5.49 -5.12
C LYS A 152 25.63 4.03 -5.49
N HIS A 153 24.43 3.73 -5.98
CA HIS A 153 23.96 2.38 -6.23
C HIS A 153 23.68 2.08 -7.70
N PHE A 154 23.41 3.11 -8.48
CA PHE A 154 23.08 2.97 -9.90
C PHE A 154 23.75 4.06 -10.73
N THR A 155 24.11 3.69 -11.96
CA THR A 155 24.60 4.62 -13.00
C THR A 155 23.84 4.33 -14.29
N LEU A 156 23.30 5.38 -14.92
CA LEU A 156 22.69 5.33 -16.23
C LEU A 156 23.37 6.37 -17.14
N GLU A 157 23.50 6.05 -18.41
CA GLU A 157 24.04 6.95 -19.41
C GLU A 157 23.09 6.98 -20.61
N ASP A 158 22.53 8.14 -20.89
CA ASP A 158 21.69 8.43 -22.06
C ASP A 158 20.53 7.43 -22.31
N VAL A 159 19.77 7.10 -21.25
CA VAL A 159 18.69 6.11 -21.33
C VAL A 159 17.36 6.78 -21.64
N THR A 160 16.71 6.35 -22.71
CA THR A 160 15.31 6.66 -23.02
C THR A 160 14.46 5.39 -22.82
N MET A 161 13.33 5.53 -22.17
CA MET A 161 12.40 4.42 -21.90
C MET A 161 11.03 4.70 -22.53
N GLU A 162 10.53 3.75 -23.30
CA GLU A 162 9.19 3.74 -23.85
C GLU A 162 8.49 2.38 -23.59
N PRO A 163 7.14 2.35 -23.41
CA PRO A 163 6.26 3.52 -23.38
C PRO A 163 6.34 4.29 -22.06
N LYS A 164 6.11 5.61 -22.11
CA LYS A 164 5.89 6.41 -20.89
C LYS A 164 4.56 5.97 -20.23
N PRO A 165 4.39 6.14 -18.91
CA PRO A 165 3.13 5.90 -18.24
C PRO A 165 1.95 6.67 -18.86
N GLN A 166 0.74 6.23 -18.61
CA GLN A 166 -0.49 6.94 -18.99
C GLN A 166 -0.65 8.22 -18.16
N GLN A 167 -0.33 8.14 -16.87
CA GLN A 167 -0.34 9.29 -15.97
C GLN A 167 0.87 10.20 -16.27
N PRO A 168 0.68 11.50 -16.52
CA PRO A 168 1.78 12.42 -16.81
C PRO A 168 2.79 12.47 -15.65
N GLY A 169 4.04 12.12 -15.94
CA GLY A 169 5.12 12.09 -14.95
C GLY A 169 5.17 10.85 -14.08
N GLY A 170 4.33 9.87 -14.36
CA GLY A 170 4.23 8.57 -13.70
C GLY A 170 3.14 8.47 -12.64
N PRO A 171 2.83 7.26 -12.18
CA PRO A 171 1.89 7.03 -11.10
C PRO A 171 2.27 7.76 -9.82
N PRO A 172 1.30 8.21 -9.00
CA PRO A 172 1.58 8.79 -7.70
C PRO A 172 2.29 7.78 -6.79
N ILE A 173 3.30 8.27 -6.08
CA ILE A 173 4.14 7.47 -5.18
C ILE A 173 3.77 7.76 -3.74
N TRP A 174 3.34 6.73 -3.02
CA TRP A 174 2.92 6.80 -1.62
C TRP A 174 3.95 6.13 -0.72
N ILE A 175 4.48 6.86 0.25
CA ILE A 175 5.53 6.36 1.13
C ILE A 175 4.92 5.65 2.33
N GLY A 176 5.16 4.35 2.41
CA GLY A 176 4.81 3.52 3.56
C GLY A 176 5.82 3.60 4.70
N GLY A 177 5.34 3.33 5.90
CA GLY A 177 6.16 3.28 7.11
C GLY A 177 5.95 4.46 8.05
N SER A 178 6.40 4.27 9.30
CA SER A 178 6.15 5.19 10.42
C SER A 178 7.44 5.70 11.08
N GLY A 179 8.60 5.29 10.56
CA GLY A 179 9.89 5.75 11.08
C GLY A 179 10.34 7.11 10.53
N PRO A 180 11.35 7.73 11.14
CA PRO A 180 11.81 9.08 10.76
C PRO A 180 12.17 9.23 9.29
N THR A 181 12.78 8.21 8.67
CA THR A 181 13.10 8.21 7.24
C THR A 181 11.83 8.25 6.39
N ALA A 182 10.81 7.44 6.72
CA ALA A 182 9.55 7.43 5.98
C ALA A 182 8.83 8.77 6.06
N LEU A 183 8.78 9.39 7.24
CA LEU A 183 8.17 10.72 7.44
C LEU A 183 8.87 11.80 6.62
N ARG A 184 10.21 11.82 6.62
CA ARG A 184 11.00 12.78 5.83
C ARG A 184 10.75 12.60 4.33
N GLU A 185 10.79 11.35 3.85
CA GLU A 185 10.61 11.07 2.43
C GLU A 185 9.14 11.29 1.99
N ALA A 186 8.15 10.99 2.83
CA ALA A 186 6.75 11.26 2.52
C ALA A 186 6.49 12.73 2.15
N ALA A 187 7.21 13.67 2.76
CA ALA A 187 7.12 15.10 2.42
C ALA A 187 7.58 15.42 0.97
N ARG A 188 8.35 14.53 0.32
CA ARG A 188 8.87 14.68 -1.06
C ARG A 188 7.98 14.01 -2.12
N PHE A 189 7.04 13.16 -1.70
CA PHE A 189 6.20 12.36 -2.58
C PHE A 189 4.70 12.68 -2.41
N ASP A 190 3.82 11.87 -2.96
CA ASP A 190 2.42 12.24 -3.19
C ASP A 190 1.49 11.86 -2.03
N ALA A 191 1.90 10.90 -1.18
CA ALA A 191 1.18 10.57 0.04
C ALA A 191 2.07 9.94 1.11
N TRP A 192 1.61 10.04 2.37
CA TRP A 192 2.10 9.24 3.48
C TRP A 192 1.09 8.12 3.77
N PHE A 193 1.57 6.86 3.73
CA PHE A 193 0.76 5.64 3.81
C PHE A 193 1.29 4.71 4.92
N PRO A 194 1.17 5.08 6.20
CA PRO A 194 1.62 4.25 7.31
C PRO A 194 0.69 3.09 7.59
N THR A 195 1.24 2.05 8.22
CA THR A 195 0.46 1.05 8.95
C THR A 195 0.22 1.44 10.41
N GLY A 196 0.71 2.58 10.83
CA GLY A 196 0.87 3.19 12.14
C GLY A 196 -0.03 2.64 13.25
N PRO A 197 0.42 2.60 14.51
CA PRO A 197 -0.27 1.79 15.53
C PRO A 197 -1.67 2.33 15.89
N HIS A 198 -1.87 3.65 15.88
CA HIS A 198 -3.12 4.28 16.29
C HIS A 198 -3.28 5.67 15.67
N VAL A 199 -4.49 6.17 15.73
CA VAL A 199 -4.88 7.44 15.09
C VAL A 199 -4.16 8.66 15.69
N GLU A 200 -3.84 8.64 16.97
CA GLU A 200 -3.12 9.72 17.67
C GLU A 200 -1.71 9.92 17.07
N PHE A 201 -1.02 8.83 16.76
CA PHE A 201 0.27 8.91 16.06
C PHE A 201 0.11 9.55 14.67
N PHE A 202 -0.93 9.18 13.92
CA PHE A 202 -1.19 9.77 12.63
C PHE A 202 -1.52 11.26 12.75
N ALA A 203 -2.40 11.64 13.68
CA ALA A 203 -2.80 13.02 13.95
C ALA A 203 -1.61 13.92 14.36
N GLU A 204 -0.63 13.36 15.07
CA GLU A 204 0.58 14.07 15.45
C GLU A 204 1.58 14.22 14.28
N GLN A 205 1.80 13.13 13.52
CA GLN A 205 2.89 13.11 12.52
C GLN A 205 2.47 13.68 11.16
N PHE A 206 1.22 13.52 10.73
CA PHE A 206 0.79 13.96 9.40
C PHE A 206 0.91 15.49 9.21
N PRO A 207 0.53 16.35 10.17
CA PRO A 207 0.79 17.78 10.05
C PRO A 207 2.28 18.15 9.92
N ARG A 208 3.19 17.36 10.54
CA ARG A 208 4.64 17.55 10.41
C ARG A 208 5.13 17.20 8.99
N VAL A 209 4.61 16.12 8.39
CA VAL A 209 4.90 15.77 7.00
C VAL A 209 4.43 16.88 6.06
N GLN A 210 3.23 17.41 6.26
CA GLN A 210 2.69 18.52 5.46
C GLN A 210 3.51 19.81 5.65
N ALA A 211 3.94 20.11 6.88
CA ALA A 211 4.79 21.26 7.16
C ALA A 211 6.14 21.14 6.46
N ALA A 212 6.77 19.95 6.48
CA ALA A 212 8.01 19.69 5.77
C ALA A 212 7.86 19.82 4.24
N ALA A 213 6.73 19.37 3.69
CA ALA A 213 6.44 19.55 2.26
C ALA A 213 6.31 21.02 1.89
N ARG A 214 5.58 21.82 2.70
CA ARG A 214 5.46 23.28 2.50
C ARG A 214 6.82 23.98 2.60
N ALA A 215 7.64 23.62 3.58
CA ALA A 215 8.98 24.17 3.73
C ALA A 215 9.89 23.87 2.53
N ALA A 216 9.62 22.78 1.80
CA ALA A 216 10.27 22.42 0.53
C ALA A 216 9.62 23.08 -0.70
N GLY A 217 8.71 24.05 -0.52
CA GLY A 217 8.06 24.80 -1.61
C GLY A 217 6.92 24.05 -2.30
N ARG A 218 6.40 22.96 -1.71
CA ARG A 218 5.26 22.21 -2.28
C ARG A 218 3.93 22.84 -1.84
N ALA A 219 2.89 22.63 -2.64
CA ALA A 219 1.54 23.09 -2.31
C ALA A 219 1.06 22.52 -0.95
N PRO A 220 0.17 23.24 -0.23
CA PRO A 220 -0.30 22.82 1.10
C PRO A 220 -0.94 21.42 1.14
N ASP A 221 -1.57 21.00 0.05
CA ASP A 221 -2.27 19.74 -0.13
C ASP A 221 -1.49 18.72 -1.00
N ALA A 222 -0.20 19.00 -1.25
CA ALA A 222 0.65 18.15 -2.11
C ALA A 222 0.88 16.74 -1.56
N VAL A 223 0.62 16.52 -0.27
CA VAL A 223 0.78 15.21 0.37
C VAL A 223 -0.57 14.74 0.91
N THR A 224 -1.08 13.65 0.35
CA THR A 224 -2.29 12.99 0.85
C THR A 224 -1.98 12.18 2.11
N GLY A 225 -2.82 12.28 3.12
CA GLY A 225 -2.83 11.37 4.26
C GLY A 225 -3.57 10.09 3.89
N ALA A 226 -2.90 8.95 3.98
CA ALA A 226 -3.53 7.65 3.80
C ALA A 226 -3.24 6.75 4.99
N ALA A 227 -4.07 5.74 5.24
CA ALA A 227 -3.82 4.78 6.30
C ALA A 227 -4.15 3.35 5.83
N TYR A 228 -3.32 2.41 6.26
CA TYR A 228 -3.56 0.99 6.09
C TYR A 228 -4.04 0.42 7.42
N VAL A 229 -5.28 -0.08 7.44
CA VAL A 229 -5.93 -0.54 8.66
C VAL A 229 -6.42 -1.98 8.53
N THR A 230 -6.44 -2.73 9.65
CA THR A 230 -6.93 -4.11 9.69
C THR A 230 -8.20 -4.20 10.52
N LEU A 231 -9.24 -4.78 9.96
CA LEU A 231 -10.59 -4.87 10.54
C LEU A 231 -11.00 -6.32 10.77
N ALA A 232 -11.60 -6.60 11.92
CA ALA A 232 -12.34 -7.82 12.19
C ALA A 232 -13.77 -7.41 12.59
N LEU A 233 -14.70 -7.48 11.65
CA LEU A 233 -16.09 -7.05 11.86
C LEU A 233 -16.93 -8.21 12.35
N ASP A 234 -17.50 -8.09 13.55
CA ASP A 234 -18.43 -9.05 14.14
C ASP A 234 -19.33 -8.35 15.15
N PRO A 235 -20.65 -8.61 15.16
CA PRO A 235 -21.55 -8.08 16.20
C PRO A 235 -21.12 -8.48 17.62
N ASN A 236 -20.49 -9.65 17.76
CA ASN A 236 -19.88 -10.09 19.00
C ASN A 236 -18.42 -9.62 19.09
N GLY A 237 -18.15 -8.61 19.92
CA GLY A 237 -16.83 -8.03 20.09
C GLY A 237 -15.76 -9.05 20.51
N ALA A 238 -16.06 -9.98 21.39
CA ALA A 238 -15.11 -11.02 21.81
C ALA A 238 -14.74 -11.97 20.65
N ALA A 239 -15.72 -12.34 19.81
CA ALA A 239 -15.46 -13.13 18.60
C ALA A 239 -14.61 -12.36 17.59
N ALA A 240 -14.86 -11.05 17.43
CA ALA A 240 -14.05 -10.18 16.58
C ALA A 240 -12.60 -10.11 17.06
N GLU A 241 -12.37 -9.89 18.35
CA GLU A 241 -11.02 -9.85 18.95
C GLU A 241 -10.28 -11.17 18.80
N GLN A 242 -10.95 -12.29 19.06
CA GLN A 242 -10.37 -13.62 18.89
C GLN A 242 -9.95 -13.84 17.43
N ARG A 243 -10.80 -13.47 16.48
CA ARG A 243 -10.51 -13.57 15.04
C ARG A 243 -9.33 -12.71 14.65
N LEU A 244 -9.29 -11.44 15.10
CA LEU A 244 -8.18 -10.53 14.84
C LEU A 244 -6.86 -11.08 15.37
N ASN A 245 -6.85 -11.52 16.65
CA ASN A 245 -5.64 -12.06 17.28
C ASN A 245 -5.12 -13.30 16.55
N SER A 246 -5.97 -14.28 16.29
CA SER A 246 -5.62 -15.49 15.54
C SER A 246 -5.10 -15.19 14.14
N PHE A 247 -5.73 -14.23 13.45
CA PHE A 247 -5.27 -13.76 12.14
C PHE A 247 -3.87 -13.14 12.22
N LEU A 248 -3.64 -12.24 13.16
CA LEU A 248 -2.34 -11.57 13.30
C LEU A 248 -1.23 -12.56 13.66
N GLU A 249 -1.47 -13.49 14.57
CA GLU A 249 -0.50 -14.51 14.97
C GLU A 249 -0.12 -15.41 13.80
N THR A 250 -1.11 -15.91 13.08
CA THR A 250 -0.90 -16.75 11.89
C THR A 250 -0.19 -15.97 10.78
N TYR A 251 -0.66 -14.76 10.49
CA TYR A 251 -0.14 -13.94 9.39
C TYR A 251 1.30 -13.47 9.63
N TYR A 252 1.67 -13.12 10.87
CA TYR A 252 3.00 -12.57 11.18
C TYR A 252 3.95 -13.57 11.84
N ALA A 253 3.46 -14.75 12.21
CA ALA A 253 4.20 -15.74 13.01
C ALA A 253 4.81 -15.09 14.28
N ALA A 254 4.01 -14.29 14.99
CA ALA A 254 4.41 -13.52 16.18
C ALA A 254 3.19 -13.29 17.06
N PRO A 255 3.38 -13.10 18.40
CA PRO A 255 2.27 -12.83 19.30
C PRO A 255 1.44 -11.63 18.86
N ALA A 256 0.11 -11.75 18.90
CA ALA A 256 -0.83 -10.70 18.48
C ALA A 256 -0.53 -9.36 19.16
N LYS A 257 -0.25 -9.36 20.47
CA LYS A 257 0.12 -8.16 21.25
C LYS A 257 1.27 -7.36 20.63
N THR A 258 2.27 -8.04 20.07
CA THR A 258 3.42 -7.39 19.41
C THR A 258 3.01 -6.69 18.12
N ILE A 259 2.04 -7.26 17.40
CA ILE A 259 1.57 -6.70 16.13
C ILE A 259 0.58 -5.55 16.38
N LEU A 260 -0.34 -5.72 17.32
CA LEU A 260 -1.30 -4.69 17.76
C LEU A 260 -0.60 -3.39 18.18
N ALA A 261 0.56 -3.48 18.82
CA ALA A 261 1.36 -2.31 19.19
C ALA A 261 1.98 -1.55 18.00
N ARG A 262 1.90 -2.09 16.77
CA ARG A 262 2.57 -1.55 15.57
C ARG A 262 1.64 -1.28 14.40
N GLN A 263 0.39 -1.73 14.47
CA GLN A 263 -0.57 -1.63 13.37
C GLN A 263 -1.91 -1.11 13.85
N ALA A 264 -2.53 -0.28 13.02
CA ALA A 264 -3.88 0.18 13.20
C ALA A 264 -4.86 -0.97 12.99
N THR A 265 -5.56 -1.35 14.03
CA THR A 265 -6.50 -2.47 14.03
C THR A 265 -7.80 -2.12 14.72
N TYR A 266 -8.89 -2.71 14.26
CA TYR A 266 -10.19 -2.65 14.92
C TYR A 266 -10.82 -4.06 14.96
N ALA A 267 -11.41 -4.42 16.08
CA ALA A 267 -12.23 -5.62 16.24
C ALA A 267 -13.53 -5.25 16.93
N GLY A 268 -14.67 -5.64 16.37
CA GLY A 268 -15.97 -5.35 16.95
C GLY A 268 -17.08 -5.09 15.92
N PRO A 269 -18.23 -4.58 16.40
CA PRO A 269 -19.38 -4.28 15.54
C PRO A 269 -19.11 -3.14 14.57
N VAL A 270 -19.85 -3.13 13.46
CA VAL A 270 -19.71 -2.14 12.39
C VAL A 270 -19.90 -0.70 12.89
N GLU A 271 -20.79 -0.48 13.84
CA GLU A 271 -21.07 0.84 14.41
C GLU A 271 -19.83 1.48 15.03
N GLY A 272 -19.16 0.75 15.92
CA GLY A 272 -17.90 1.21 16.50
C GLY A 272 -16.77 1.33 15.47
N CYS A 273 -16.80 0.51 14.41
CA CYS A 273 -15.83 0.65 13.29
C CYS A 273 -16.03 1.98 12.56
N VAL A 274 -17.27 2.41 12.32
CA VAL A 274 -17.56 3.72 11.71
C VAL A 274 -16.95 4.85 12.55
N GLU A 275 -17.20 4.86 13.86
CA GLU A 275 -16.65 5.87 14.78
C GLU A 275 -15.11 5.85 14.79
N TRP A 276 -14.53 4.65 14.81
CA TRP A 276 -13.08 4.48 14.78
C TRP A 276 -12.46 4.96 13.48
N LEU A 277 -13.06 4.67 12.32
CA LEU A 277 -12.58 5.16 11.02
C LEU A 277 -12.79 6.67 10.87
N GLN A 278 -13.88 7.22 11.43
CA GLN A 278 -14.13 8.65 11.43
C GLN A 278 -12.99 9.43 12.14
N ARG A 279 -12.43 8.89 13.22
CA ARG A 279 -11.27 9.51 13.90
C ARG A 279 -10.05 9.63 12.99
N TRP A 280 -9.82 8.65 12.08
CA TRP A 280 -8.75 8.74 11.08
C TRP A 280 -9.02 9.82 10.05
N ILE A 281 -10.27 9.95 9.62
CA ILE A 281 -10.71 10.99 8.69
C ILE A 281 -10.55 12.37 9.33
N ASP A 282 -10.96 12.54 10.57
CA ASP A 282 -10.84 13.79 11.33
C ASP A 282 -9.37 14.16 11.57
N ALA A 283 -8.49 13.17 11.73
CA ALA A 283 -7.04 13.35 11.81
C ALA A 283 -6.38 13.70 10.45
N GLY A 284 -7.15 13.75 9.36
CA GLY A 284 -6.66 14.16 8.04
C GLY A 284 -6.44 13.03 7.03
N ALA A 285 -6.76 11.78 7.36
CA ALA A 285 -6.73 10.71 6.37
C ALA A 285 -7.79 10.94 5.29
N ARG A 286 -7.37 10.78 4.03
CA ARG A 286 -8.26 10.91 2.86
C ARG A 286 -8.33 9.64 2.03
N HIS A 287 -7.53 8.64 2.37
CA HIS A 287 -7.60 7.32 1.76
C HIS A 287 -7.34 6.23 2.81
N LEU A 288 -8.28 5.32 2.98
CA LEU A 288 -8.20 4.23 3.95
C LEU A 288 -8.20 2.88 3.22
N ALA A 289 -7.06 2.18 3.25
CA ALA A 289 -6.92 0.82 2.72
C ALA A 289 -7.28 -0.19 3.80
N LEU A 290 -8.38 -0.90 3.61
CA LEU A 290 -8.97 -1.84 4.56
C LEU A 290 -8.48 -3.25 4.28
N ARG A 291 -7.88 -3.91 5.28
CA ARG A 291 -7.62 -5.34 5.29
C ARG A 291 -8.62 -6.01 6.23
N PHE A 292 -9.26 -7.05 5.77
CA PHE A 292 -10.17 -7.85 6.61
C PHE A 292 -9.42 -9.03 7.23
N ALA A 293 -9.57 -9.22 8.53
CA ALA A 293 -8.85 -10.23 9.31
C ALA A 293 -9.62 -11.56 9.31
N GLY A 294 -9.13 -12.53 8.53
CA GLY A 294 -9.64 -13.91 8.54
C GLY A 294 -11.10 -14.05 8.09
N GLY A 295 -11.62 -15.29 8.20
CA GLY A 295 -13.01 -15.61 7.85
C GLY A 295 -13.32 -15.45 6.36
N ASP A 296 -14.60 -15.30 6.04
CA ASP A 296 -15.05 -14.98 4.69
C ASP A 296 -14.81 -13.50 4.39
N GLN A 297 -13.69 -13.22 3.71
CA GLN A 297 -13.29 -11.85 3.40
C GLN A 297 -14.20 -11.19 2.35
N LEU A 298 -14.80 -11.95 1.44
CA LEU A 298 -15.80 -11.42 0.51
C LEU A 298 -17.05 -10.94 1.25
N ALA A 299 -17.56 -11.73 2.19
CA ALA A 299 -18.69 -11.32 3.01
C ALA A 299 -18.37 -10.04 3.83
N GLN A 300 -17.15 -9.91 4.34
CA GLN A 300 -16.72 -8.69 5.04
C GLN A 300 -16.62 -7.47 4.11
N VAL A 301 -16.15 -7.65 2.86
CA VAL A 301 -16.18 -6.59 1.84
C VAL A 301 -17.61 -6.13 1.57
N ASP A 302 -18.55 -7.08 1.37
CA ASP A 302 -19.95 -6.76 1.13
C ASP A 302 -20.60 -6.06 2.34
N GLU A 303 -20.29 -6.49 3.55
CA GLU A 303 -20.78 -5.85 4.77
C GLU A 303 -20.24 -4.43 4.92
N ALA A 304 -18.94 -4.23 4.70
CA ALA A 304 -18.32 -2.92 4.72
C ALA A 304 -18.93 -1.98 3.67
N ALA A 305 -19.15 -2.48 2.45
CA ALA A 305 -19.78 -1.71 1.39
C ALA A 305 -21.21 -1.26 1.75
N ARG A 306 -21.99 -2.14 2.37
CA ARG A 306 -23.38 -1.82 2.75
C ARG A 306 -23.50 -0.93 3.98
N ARG A 307 -22.59 -1.06 4.94
CA ARG A 307 -22.76 -0.47 6.29
C ARG A 307 -21.71 0.57 6.67
N LEU A 308 -20.46 0.47 6.17
CA LEU A 308 -19.41 1.45 6.43
C LEU A 308 -19.40 2.57 5.39
N LEU A 309 -19.27 2.24 4.08
CA LEU A 309 -19.10 3.24 3.05
C LEU A 309 -20.20 4.30 3.02
N PRO A 310 -21.52 3.98 3.11
CA PRO A 310 -22.58 5.00 3.07
C PRO A 310 -22.54 5.98 4.23
N ARG A 311 -21.94 5.60 5.35
CA ARG A 311 -21.85 6.45 6.56
C ARG A 311 -20.62 7.36 6.51
N LEU A 312 -19.54 6.92 5.87
CA LEU A 312 -18.24 7.61 5.86
C LEU A 312 -17.98 8.44 4.61
N LYS A 313 -18.63 8.11 3.48
CA LYS A 313 -18.51 8.86 2.22
C LYS A 313 -19.45 10.08 2.11
N ARG A 314 -20.36 10.28 3.06
CA ARG A 314 -21.35 11.39 3.05
C ARG A 314 -20.85 12.67 3.73
N GLY A 315 -19.60 12.66 4.23
CA GLY A 315 -18.98 13.82 4.90
C GLY A 315 -18.28 14.80 3.95
#